data_e6a5a6a778b7db3b84144ca40f3f13aa
#
_entry.id   e6a5a6a778b7db3b84144ca40f3f13aa
#
_cell.length_a   1.000
_cell.length_b   1.000
_cell.length_c   1.000
_cell.angle_alpha   90.00
_cell.angle_beta   90.00
_cell.angle_gamma   90.00
#
_symmetry.space_group_name_H-M   'P 1'
#
loop_
_entity.id
_entity.type
_entity.pdbx_description
1 polymer ?
#
loop_
_entity_poly.entity_id
_entity_poly.type
_entity_poly.pdbx_seq_one_letter_code
_entity_poly.pdbx_strand_id
1 'polypeptide(L)'
;YANPNVGGVPHGLDNEVSLALIALYLNAGSPPDGTFTTTAYQILKLMGFDTSGYYYRALKESLLRLTTATYVLSEAWRADGRWQSVSFRYIDKLEFTSGKEGSLDRSSVIRITLAKEIVRSLQNRYTKPIDIEFMASLKRPLSRALYRLLDAQRLSPEREEPLARLEVGLMEWAAACKIVHKRPDKVRRTLEPAHRELIERRYLRSVEYVGRGKNQT
;
A
#
# COMPACT_ATOMS: atom_id res chain seq x y z
N TYR A 1 8.60 -7.50 12.64
CA TYR A 1 9.76 -6.89 13.32
C TYR A 1 10.33 -5.76 12.46
N ALA A 2 10.75 -4.65 13.09
CA ALA A 2 11.26 -3.49 12.37
C ALA A 2 12.44 -2.86 13.13
N ASN A 3 13.36 -2.26 12.38
CA ASN A 3 14.52 -1.59 12.96
C ASN A 3 14.16 -0.15 13.36
N PRO A 4 14.15 0.19 14.67
CA PRO A 4 13.79 1.54 15.11
C PRO A 4 14.77 2.61 14.63
N ASN A 5 16.03 2.26 14.38
CA ASN A 5 17.04 3.18 13.88
C ASN A 5 16.82 3.60 12.41
N VAL A 6 15.96 2.91 11.69
CA VAL A 6 15.63 3.17 10.28
C VAL A 6 14.14 3.49 10.11
N GLY A 7 13.53 4.08 11.13
CA GLY A 7 12.14 4.54 11.09
C GLY A 7 11.08 3.50 11.50
N GLY A 8 11.48 2.31 11.97
CA GLY A 8 10.58 1.34 12.59
C GLY A 8 9.66 0.60 11.62
N VAL A 9 8.40 0.40 12.02
CA VAL A 9 7.37 -0.29 11.21
C VAL A 9 7.00 0.55 10.01
N PRO A 10 6.79 -0.05 8.82
CA PRO A 10 6.33 0.67 7.63
C PRO A 10 5.09 1.52 7.88
N HIS A 11 5.15 2.78 7.47
CA HIS A 11 4.11 3.79 7.66
C HIS A 11 4.20 4.91 6.61
N GLY A 12 3.31 5.88 6.66
CA GLY A 12 3.33 7.04 5.76
C GLY A 12 3.23 6.63 4.30
N LEU A 13 4.27 6.88 3.51
CA LEU A 13 4.32 6.60 2.07
C LEU A 13 4.62 5.14 1.73
N ASP A 14 4.95 4.28 2.69
CA ASP A 14 5.50 2.95 2.42
C ASP A 14 4.54 2.04 1.64
N ASN A 15 3.24 2.19 1.87
CA ASN A 15 2.24 1.44 1.12
C ASN A 15 2.17 1.88 -0.35
N GLU A 16 2.21 3.18 -0.61
CA GLU A 16 2.22 3.73 -1.96
C GLU A 16 3.52 3.38 -2.67
N VAL A 17 4.65 3.49 -1.98
CA VAL A 17 5.96 3.08 -2.52
C VAL A 17 5.95 1.61 -2.87
N SER A 18 5.49 0.72 -2.00
CA SER A 18 5.45 -0.72 -2.27
C SER A 18 4.59 -1.06 -3.49
N LEU A 19 3.45 -0.40 -3.69
CA LEU A 19 2.61 -0.58 -4.87
C LEU A 19 3.27 -0.05 -6.14
N ALA A 20 3.93 1.11 -6.06
CA ALA A 20 4.69 1.65 -7.18
C ALA A 20 5.85 0.73 -7.60
N LEU A 21 6.54 0.11 -6.63
CA LEU A 21 7.59 -0.85 -6.93
C LEU A 21 7.07 -2.09 -7.64
N ILE A 22 5.91 -2.62 -7.24
CA ILE A 22 5.24 -3.73 -7.95
C ILE A 22 4.92 -3.32 -9.39
N ALA A 23 4.31 -2.15 -9.60
CA ALA A 23 3.95 -1.70 -10.95
C ALA A 23 5.18 -1.50 -11.83
N LEU A 24 6.25 -0.92 -11.30
CA LEU A 24 7.50 -0.73 -12.03
C LEU A 24 8.18 -2.07 -12.36
N TYR A 25 8.14 -3.03 -11.44
CA TYR A 25 8.60 -4.40 -11.68
C TYR A 25 7.82 -5.07 -12.82
N LEU A 26 6.48 -4.97 -12.81
CA LEU A 26 5.63 -5.52 -13.87
C LEU A 26 5.91 -4.83 -15.21
N ASN A 27 6.04 -3.51 -15.23
CA ASN A 27 6.39 -2.73 -16.41
C ASN A 27 7.79 -3.04 -16.97
N ALA A 28 8.70 -3.49 -16.12
CA ALA A 28 10.03 -3.97 -16.51
C ALA A 28 10.01 -5.39 -17.11
N GLY A 29 8.83 -5.97 -17.33
CA GLY A 29 8.67 -7.31 -17.89
C GLY A 29 8.78 -8.46 -16.87
N SER A 30 8.62 -8.17 -15.60
CA SER A 30 8.61 -9.16 -14.51
C SER A 30 9.88 -10.02 -14.46
N PRO A 31 11.08 -9.46 -14.36
CA PRO A 31 12.33 -10.23 -14.34
C PRO A 31 12.28 -11.36 -13.29
N PRO A 32 12.69 -12.58 -13.63
CA PRO A 32 12.50 -13.74 -12.75
C PRO A 32 13.31 -13.66 -11.45
N ASP A 33 14.41 -12.91 -11.45
CA ASP A 33 15.24 -12.64 -10.26
C ASP A 33 14.69 -11.51 -9.38
N GLY A 34 13.55 -10.89 -9.75
CA GLY A 34 12.95 -9.81 -9.01
C GLY A 34 13.66 -8.46 -9.13
N THR A 35 14.71 -8.36 -9.98
CA THR A 35 15.55 -7.17 -10.08
C THR A 35 15.14 -6.27 -11.21
N PHE A 36 14.93 -4.99 -10.90
CA PHE A 36 14.65 -3.94 -11.90
C PHE A 36 15.33 -2.63 -11.52
N THR A 37 15.40 -1.73 -12.49
CA THR A 37 15.99 -0.40 -12.32
C THR A 37 14.96 0.67 -12.62
N THR A 38 14.94 1.70 -11.80
CA THR A 38 14.05 2.86 -11.93
C THR A 38 14.75 4.13 -11.45
N THR A 39 14.04 5.23 -11.39
CA THR A 39 14.54 6.48 -10.81
C THR A 39 13.65 6.94 -9.66
N ALA A 40 14.22 7.72 -8.73
CA ALA A 40 13.43 8.32 -7.66
C ALA A 40 12.28 9.18 -8.20
N TYR A 41 12.51 9.87 -9.32
CA TYR A 41 11.50 10.63 -10.01
C TYR A 41 10.33 9.77 -10.52
N GLN A 42 10.62 8.64 -11.17
CA GLN A 42 9.58 7.73 -11.68
C GLN A 42 8.70 7.18 -10.55
N ILE A 43 9.30 6.80 -9.42
CA ILE A 43 8.54 6.31 -8.26
C ILE A 43 7.58 7.39 -7.76
N LEU A 44 8.07 8.62 -7.50
CA LEU A 44 7.23 9.73 -7.01
C LEU A 44 6.12 10.09 -8.00
N LYS A 45 6.43 10.14 -9.30
CA LYS A 45 5.45 10.46 -10.34
C LYS A 45 4.35 9.42 -10.43
N LEU A 46 4.69 8.13 -10.39
CA LEU A 46 3.71 7.05 -10.45
C LEU A 46 2.73 7.10 -9.27
N MET A 47 3.19 7.55 -8.10
CA MET A 47 2.34 7.73 -6.92
C MET A 47 1.56 9.06 -6.89
N GLY A 48 1.75 9.94 -7.88
CA GLY A 48 1.14 11.26 -7.92
C GLY A 48 1.67 12.22 -6.85
N PHE A 49 2.90 12.01 -6.37
CA PHE A 49 3.54 12.91 -5.41
C PHE A 49 4.35 14.01 -6.11
N ASP A 50 4.53 15.10 -5.38
CA ASP A 50 5.42 16.17 -5.79
C ASP A 50 6.89 15.68 -5.79
N THR A 51 7.73 16.32 -6.60
CA THR A 51 9.15 16.03 -6.75
C THR A 51 10.03 17.04 -6.01
N SER A 52 9.58 17.49 -4.85
CA SER A 52 10.34 18.36 -3.95
C SER A 52 11.36 17.58 -3.13
N GLY A 53 12.33 18.27 -2.56
CA GLY A 53 13.32 17.67 -1.65
C GLY A 53 12.71 16.93 -0.46
N TYR A 54 11.55 17.37 0.02
CA TYR A 54 10.80 16.68 1.06
C TYR A 54 10.41 15.26 0.63
N TYR A 55 9.80 15.11 -0.56
CA TYR A 55 9.35 13.81 -1.03
C TYR A 55 10.51 12.89 -1.42
N TYR A 56 11.62 13.40 -1.94
CA TYR A 56 12.82 12.58 -2.15
C TYR A 56 13.40 12.04 -0.84
N ARG A 57 13.39 12.82 0.23
CA ARG A 57 13.80 12.37 1.56
C ARG A 57 12.84 11.30 2.09
N ALA A 58 11.54 11.57 2.05
CA ALA A 58 10.52 10.63 2.49
C ALA A 58 10.56 9.32 1.69
N LEU A 59 10.83 9.37 0.38
CA LEU A 59 11.03 8.19 -0.46
C LEU A 59 12.24 7.38 0.01
N LYS A 60 13.39 8.02 0.24
CA LYS A 60 14.59 7.34 0.74
C LYS A 60 14.31 6.61 2.06
N GLU A 61 13.67 7.28 3.01
CA GLU A 61 13.30 6.70 4.29
C GLU A 61 12.34 5.51 4.12
N SER A 62 11.36 5.62 3.21
CA SER A 62 10.43 4.57 2.87
C SER A 62 11.14 3.34 2.30
N LEU A 63 12.02 3.52 1.31
CA LEU A 63 12.81 2.43 0.72
C LEU A 63 13.66 1.72 1.78
N LEU A 64 14.29 2.46 2.69
CA LEU A 64 15.09 1.88 3.78
C LEU A 64 14.20 1.09 4.76
N ARG A 65 13.01 1.58 5.12
CA ARG A 65 12.09 0.82 5.97
C ARG A 65 11.63 -0.47 5.30
N LEU A 66 11.29 -0.43 4.03
CA LEU A 66 10.89 -1.63 3.25
C LEU A 66 12.03 -2.66 3.11
N THR A 67 13.29 -2.22 3.19
CA THR A 67 14.47 -3.09 3.18
C THR A 67 14.74 -3.73 4.55
N THR A 68 14.36 -3.07 5.65
CA THR A 68 14.71 -3.48 7.01
C THR A 68 13.56 -4.11 7.78
N ALA A 69 12.33 -3.80 7.40
CA ALA A 69 11.13 -4.38 8.04
C ALA A 69 10.94 -5.84 7.62
N THR A 70 10.82 -6.73 8.60
CA THR A 70 10.54 -8.13 8.38
C THR A 70 9.04 -8.40 8.51
N TYR A 71 8.47 -8.95 7.45
CA TYR A 71 7.09 -9.43 7.42
C TYR A 71 7.06 -10.91 7.80
N VAL A 72 6.13 -11.29 8.66
CA VAL A 72 5.89 -12.69 9.03
C VAL A 72 4.46 -13.02 8.61
N LEU A 73 4.31 -13.94 7.69
CA LEU A 73 3.02 -14.52 7.29
C LEU A 73 2.89 -15.87 7.94
N SER A 74 2.01 -15.97 8.92
CA SER A 74 1.69 -17.23 9.57
C SER A 74 0.64 -17.96 8.76
N GLU A 75 0.81 -19.29 8.59
CA GLU A 75 -0.15 -20.14 7.87
C GLU A 75 -0.47 -19.62 6.46
N ALA A 76 0.55 -19.12 5.76
CA ALA A 76 0.40 -18.45 4.47
C ALA A 76 -0.06 -19.39 3.35
N TRP A 77 0.34 -20.64 3.39
CA TRP A 77 -0.08 -21.69 2.43
C TRP A 77 0.08 -23.08 3.02
N ARG A 78 -0.55 -24.06 2.38
CA ARG A 78 -0.37 -25.48 2.67
C ARG A 78 0.61 -26.12 1.71
N ALA A 79 1.59 -26.86 2.25
CA ALA A 79 2.44 -27.76 1.49
C ALA A 79 2.50 -29.10 2.24
N ASP A 80 2.31 -30.19 1.52
CA ASP A 80 2.31 -31.56 2.05
C ASP A 80 1.41 -31.75 3.29
N GLY A 81 0.22 -31.12 3.25
CA GLY A 81 -0.77 -31.21 4.32
C GLY A 81 -0.45 -30.36 5.56
N ARG A 82 0.67 -29.64 5.59
CA ARG A 82 1.09 -28.78 6.70
C ARG A 82 1.00 -27.31 6.35
N TRP A 83 0.62 -26.48 7.33
CA TRP A 83 0.67 -25.04 7.21
C TRP A 83 2.12 -24.55 7.26
N GLN A 84 2.47 -23.69 6.32
CA GLN A 84 3.78 -23.04 6.27
C GLN A 84 3.65 -21.55 6.64
N SER A 85 4.58 -21.13 7.48
CA SER A 85 4.80 -19.71 7.77
C SER A 85 6.08 -19.24 7.10
N VAL A 86 6.10 -18.01 6.63
CA VAL A 86 7.27 -17.43 5.96
C VAL A 86 7.59 -16.07 6.56
N SER A 87 8.88 -15.77 6.59
CA SER A 87 9.42 -14.49 7.02
C SER A 87 10.29 -13.92 5.89
N PHE A 88 10.01 -12.70 5.48
CA PHE A 88 10.75 -12.03 4.40
C PHE A 88 10.76 -10.51 4.61
N ARG A 89 11.63 -9.80 3.88
CA ARG A 89 11.64 -8.35 3.74
C ARG A 89 11.02 -7.98 2.40
N TYR A 90 10.44 -6.80 2.29
CA TYR A 90 9.80 -6.39 1.03
C TYR A 90 10.83 -6.18 -0.10
N ILE A 91 11.96 -5.56 0.25
CA ILE A 91 13.10 -5.36 -0.64
C ILE A 91 14.27 -6.18 -0.09
N ASP A 92 14.75 -7.14 -0.87
CA ASP A 92 15.92 -7.95 -0.50
C ASP A 92 17.22 -7.19 -0.73
N LYS A 93 17.32 -6.45 -1.84
CA LYS A 93 18.49 -5.63 -2.16
C LYS A 93 18.06 -4.27 -2.69
N LEU A 94 18.70 -3.23 -2.18
CA LEU A 94 18.53 -1.83 -2.57
C LEU A 94 19.89 -1.21 -2.88
N GLU A 95 20.05 -0.73 -4.11
CA GLU A 95 21.20 0.04 -4.55
C GLU A 95 20.70 1.35 -5.15
N PHE A 96 21.32 2.47 -4.83
CA PHE A 96 20.92 3.74 -5.42
C PHE A 96 22.12 4.69 -5.56
N THR A 97 22.07 5.52 -6.62
CA THR A 97 22.95 6.67 -6.75
C THR A 97 22.36 7.83 -5.93
N SER A 98 23.19 8.53 -5.23
CA SER A 98 22.80 9.69 -4.41
C SER A 98 23.54 10.93 -4.84
N GLY A 99 22.90 12.08 -4.66
CA GLY A 99 23.52 13.38 -4.78
C GLY A 99 24.43 13.69 -3.58
N LYS A 100 24.70 14.98 -3.39
CA LYS A 100 25.44 15.46 -2.21
C LYS A 100 24.77 14.97 -0.92
N GLU A 101 25.58 14.59 0.07
CA GLU A 101 25.14 14.12 1.39
C GLU A 101 24.27 12.86 1.37
N GLY A 102 24.35 12.05 0.31
CA GLY A 102 23.59 10.81 0.21
C GLY A 102 22.07 11.00 0.02
N SER A 103 21.61 12.19 -0.36
CA SER A 103 20.20 12.47 -0.66
C SER A 103 19.80 11.90 -2.01
N LEU A 104 18.52 11.47 -2.15
CA LEU A 104 17.93 11.20 -3.45
C LEU A 104 17.52 12.51 -4.13
N ASP A 105 17.59 12.52 -5.46
CA ASP A 105 17.15 13.61 -6.32
C ASP A 105 16.52 13.05 -7.61
N ARG A 106 16.17 13.95 -8.52
CA ARG A 106 15.53 13.61 -9.79
C ARG A 106 16.35 12.62 -10.64
N SER A 107 17.67 12.72 -10.59
CA SER A 107 18.60 11.91 -11.38
C SER A 107 18.99 10.60 -10.71
N SER A 108 18.62 10.40 -9.43
CA SER A 108 18.99 9.21 -8.67
C SER A 108 18.42 7.96 -9.31
N VAL A 109 19.31 7.07 -9.73
CA VAL A 109 18.99 5.74 -10.25
C VAL A 109 18.89 4.78 -9.08
N ILE A 110 17.86 3.96 -9.07
CA ILE A 110 17.57 3.00 -8.00
C ILE A 110 17.42 1.62 -8.61
N ARG A 111 18.26 0.69 -8.16
CA ARG A 111 18.16 -0.73 -8.49
C ARG A 111 17.59 -1.48 -7.31
N ILE A 112 16.54 -2.25 -7.55
CA ILE A 112 15.76 -2.93 -6.53
C ILE A 112 15.66 -4.40 -6.88
N THR A 113 15.86 -5.27 -5.88
CA THR A 113 15.48 -6.68 -5.95
C THR A 113 14.36 -6.91 -4.94
N LEU A 114 13.19 -7.25 -5.42
CA LEU A 114 12.04 -7.64 -4.58
C LEU A 114 12.28 -9.01 -3.96
N ALA A 115 11.69 -9.25 -2.79
CA ALA A 115 11.71 -10.57 -2.18
C ALA A 115 11.12 -11.63 -3.11
N LYS A 116 11.72 -12.82 -3.12
CA LYS A 116 11.26 -13.94 -3.95
C LYS A 116 9.81 -14.35 -3.65
N GLU A 117 9.35 -14.16 -2.42
CA GLU A 117 7.97 -14.42 -1.98
C GLU A 117 6.99 -13.50 -2.71
N ILE A 118 7.35 -12.21 -2.87
CA ILE A 118 6.57 -11.22 -3.63
C ILE A 118 6.57 -11.60 -5.12
N VAL A 119 7.74 -11.84 -5.69
CA VAL A 119 7.88 -12.23 -7.09
C VAL A 119 7.05 -13.47 -7.41
N ARG A 120 7.12 -14.51 -6.56
CA ARG A 120 6.33 -15.74 -6.70
C ARG A 120 4.82 -15.47 -6.62
N SER A 121 4.38 -14.62 -5.69
CA SER A 121 2.96 -14.25 -5.57
C SER A 121 2.45 -13.54 -6.82
N LEU A 122 3.25 -12.65 -7.41
CA LEU A 122 2.91 -11.94 -8.66
C LEU A 122 2.84 -12.91 -9.85
N GLN A 123 3.83 -13.78 -9.99
CA GLN A 123 3.88 -14.80 -11.07
C GLN A 123 2.72 -15.78 -11.00
N ASN A 124 2.33 -16.19 -9.80
CA ASN A 124 1.21 -17.10 -9.58
C ASN A 124 -0.17 -16.42 -9.59
N ARG A 125 -0.23 -15.11 -9.89
CA ARG A 125 -1.46 -14.31 -9.93
C ARG A 125 -2.27 -14.35 -8.62
N TYR A 126 -1.60 -14.51 -7.47
CA TYR A 126 -2.23 -14.41 -6.16
C TYR A 126 -2.50 -12.96 -5.73
N THR A 127 -2.21 -12.01 -6.60
CA THR A 127 -2.40 -10.58 -6.36
C THR A 127 -3.49 -10.05 -7.27
N LYS A 128 -4.33 -9.20 -6.71
CA LYS A 128 -5.34 -8.47 -7.45
C LYS A 128 -4.73 -7.18 -8.02
N PRO A 129 -4.94 -6.88 -9.32
CA PRO A 129 -4.56 -5.58 -9.87
C PRO A 129 -5.30 -4.44 -9.14
N ILE A 130 -4.60 -3.38 -8.81
CA ILE A 130 -5.17 -2.13 -8.30
C ILE A 130 -4.93 -1.03 -9.32
N ASP A 131 -5.91 -0.17 -9.54
CA ASP A 131 -5.75 0.99 -10.40
C ASP A 131 -4.90 2.05 -9.68
N ILE A 132 -3.61 2.07 -10.03
CA ILE A 132 -2.63 2.98 -9.44
C ILE A 132 -2.86 4.41 -9.90
N GLU A 133 -3.31 4.63 -11.13
CA GLU A 133 -3.58 5.97 -11.66
C GLU A 133 -4.76 6.59 -10.92
N PHE A 134 -5.83 5.83 -10.73
CA PHE A 134 -6.94 6.26 -9.91
C PHE A 134 -6.49 6.55 -8.47
N MET A 135 -5.75 5.65 -7.84
CA MET A 135 -5.23 5.84 -6.48
C MET A 135 -4.34 7.08 -6.37
N ALA A 136 -3.45 7.32 -7.35
CA ALA A 136 -2.58 8.49 -7.41
C ALA A 136 -3.37 9.80 -7.57
N SER A 137 -4.54 9.75 -8.22
CA SER A 137 -5.43 10.90 -8.38
C SER A 137 -6.10 11.37 -7.08
N LEU A 138 -6.16 10.49 -6.06
CA LEU A 138 -6.74 10.79 -4.75
C LEU A 138 -5.77 11.67 -3.93
N LYS A 139 -6.26 12.79 -3.44
CA LYS A 139 -5.45 13.78 -2.72
C LYS A 139 -5.18 13.40 -1.27
N ARG A 140 -6.17 12.74 -0.63
CA ARG A 140 -6.10 12.43 0.80
C ARG A 140 -5.50 11.04 1.05
N PRO A 141 -4.53 10.92 1.97
CA PRO A 141 -3.99 9.60 2.35
C PRO A 141 -5.07 8.63 2.82
N LEU A 142 -6.09 9.12 3.55
CA LEU A 142 -7.20 8.30 4.01
C LEU A 142 -8.09 7.81 2.85
N SER A 143 -8.30 8.63 1.81
CA SER A 143 -9.03 8.19 0.61
C SER A 143 -8.29 7.08 -0.13
N ARG A 144 -6.96 7.14 -0.21
CA ARG A 144 -6.13 6.07 -0.77
C ARG A 144 -6.21 4.79 0.06
N ALA A 145 -6.18 4.90 1.38
CA ALA A 145 -6.35 3.76 2.29
C ALA A 145 -7.74 3.13 2.14
N LEU A 146 -8.80 3.94 2.13
CA LEU A 146 -10.17 3.47 1.92
C LEU A 146 -10.35 2.81 0.55
N TYR A 147 -9.82 3.40 -0.52
CA TYR A 147 -9.86 2.81 -1.85
C TYR A 147 -9.30 1.38 -1.86
N ARG A 148 -8.10 1.18 -1.28
CA ARG A 148 -7.48 -0.15 -1.20
C ARG A 148 -8.31 -1.15 -0.39
N LEU A 149 -8.84 -0.72 0.76
CA LEU A 149 -9.66 -1.58 1.62
C LEU A 149 -10.97 -1.96 0.94
N LEU A 150 -11.68 -1.00 0.35
CA LEU A 150 -12.91 -1.22 -0.39
C LEU A 150 -12.68 -2.12 -1.59
N ASP A 151 -11.62 -1.86 -2.34
CA ASP A 151 -11.29 -2.65 -3.52
C ASP A 151 -10.94 -4.10 -3.15
N ALA A 152 -10.21 -4.32 -2.05
CA ALA A 152 -9.91 -5.65 -1.54
C ALA A 152 -11.16 -6.40 -1.07
N GLN A 153 -12.11 -5.72 -0.40
CA GLN A 153 -13.31 -6.36 0.15
C GLN A 153 -14.44 -6.55 -0.85
N ARG A 154 -14.51 -5.72 -1.89
CA ARG A 154 -15.53 -5.84 -2.94
C ARG A 154 -15.39 -7.12 -3.76
N LEU A 155 -14.20 -7.62 -3.91
CA LEU A 155 -13.88 -8.82 -4.69
C LEU A 155 -13.46 -9.93 -3.74
N SER A 156 -14.31 -10.95 -3.64
CA SER A 156 -13.94 -12.22 -3.03
C SER A 156 -13.45 -13.18 -4.12
N PRO A 157 -12.46 -14.04 -3.83
CA PRO A 157 -12.06 -15.12 -4.75
C PRO A 157 -13.21 -16.06 -5.14
N GLU A 158 -14.25 -16.10 -4.32
CA GLU A 158 -15.42 -16.94 -4.48
C GLU A 158 -16.53 -16.29 -5.33
N ARG A 159 -16.33 -15.04 -5.78
CA ARG A 159 -17.35 -14.28 -6.53
C ARG A 159 -16.77 -13.79 -7.85
N GLU A 160 -17.52 -14.01 -8.91
CA GLU A 160 -17.17 -13.53 -10.25
C GLU A 160 -17.38 -12.02 -10.39
N GLU A 161 -18.31 -11.43 -9.65
CA GLU A 161 -18.65 -10.00 -9.72
C GLU A 161 -18.36 -9.25 -8.42
N PRO A 162 -17.96 -7.96 -8.51
CA PRO A 162 -17.75 -7.11 -7.35
C PRO A 162 -19.05 -6.87 -6.59
N LEU A 163 -18.99 -6.80 -5.25
CA LEU A 163 -20.12 -6.39 -4.43
C LEU A 163 -20.57 -4.97 -4.80
N ALA A 164 -21.85 -4.82 -5.11
CA ALA A 164 -22.48 -3.52 -5.35
C ALA A 164 -22.69 -2.72 -4.04
N ARG A 165 -22.82 -3.42 -2.92
CA ARG A 165 -22.97 -2.84 -1.57
C ARG A 165 -22.08 -3.57 -0.58
N LEU A 166 -21.39 -2.80 0.25
CA LEU A 166 -20.60 -3.29 1.37
C LEU A 166 -21.14 -2.66 2.66
N GLU A 167 -21.35 -3.47 3.69
CA GLU A 167 -21.80 -3.04 5.00
C GLU A 167 -20.74 -3.45 6.03
N VAL A 168 -20.25 -2.49 6.81
CA VAL A 168 -19.13 -2.69 7.74
C VAL A 168 -19.37 -1.93 9.04
N GLY A 169 -18.95 -2.49 10.17
CA GLY A 169 -19.01 -1.81 11.46
C GLY A 169 -18.08 -0.58 11.47
N LEU A 170 -18.60 0.58 11.85
CA LEU A 170 -17.85 1.85 11.85
C LEU A 170 -16.51 1.74 12.62
N MET A 171 -16.52 1.10 13.78
CA MET A 171 -15.31 0.97 14.61
C MET A 171 -14.32 -0.06 14.06
N GLU A 172 -14.83 -1.10 13.41
CA GLU A 172 -14.01 -2.08 12.68
C GLU A 172 -13.33 -1.41 11.48
N TRP A 173 -14.10 -0.63 10.72
CA TRP A 173 -13.58 0.14 9.60
C TRP A 173 -12.52 1.16 10.02
N ALA A 174 -12.76 1.85 11.16
CA ALA A 174 -11.79 2.75 11.75
C ALA A 174 -10.47 2.03 12.11
N ALA A 175 -10.54 0.85 12.69
CA ALA A 175 -9.37 0.06 13.04
C ALA A 175 -8.59 -0.37 11.77
N ALA A 176 -9.27 -0.80 10.73
CA ALA A 176 -8.67 -1.13 9.43
C ALA A 176 -7.97 0.08 8.81
N CYS A 177 -8.55 1.28 8.94
CA CYS A 177 -7.96 2.56 8.50
C CYS A 177 -6.90 3.11 9.44
N LYS A 178 -6.58 2.44 10.54
CA LYS A 178 -5.65 2.91 11.58
C LYS A 178 -6.07 4.23 12.25
N ILE A 179 -7.37 4.48 12.33
CA ILE A 179 -7.93 5.65 13.03
C ILE A 179 -7.96 5.34 14.52
N VAL A 180 -7.23 6.13 15.31
CA VAL A 180 -7.06 5.89 16.76
C VAL A 180 -8.22 6.40 17.64
N HIS A 181 -9.19 7.10 17.06
CA HIS A 181 -10.33 7.61 17.82
C HIS A 181 -11.25 6.47 18.28
N LYS A 182 -11.62 6.50 19.57
CA LYS A 182 -12.53 5.52 20.19
C LYS A 182 -14.01 5.96 20.15
N ARG A 183 -14.28 7.19 19.74
CA ARG A 183 -15.63 7.77 19.70
C ARG A 183 -16.17 7.72 18.27
N PRO A 184 -17.35 7.11 18.05
CA PRO A 184 -17.95 6.96 16.72
C PRO A 184 -18.16 8.29 15.98
N ASP A 185 -18.59 9.35 16.69
CA ASP A 185 -18.76 10.68 16.11
C ASP A 185 -17.45 11.29 15.57
N LYS A 186 -16.32 11.03 16.25
CA LYS A 186 -15.01 11.46 15.79
C LYS A 186 -14.50 10.63 14.61
N VAL A 187 -14.72 9.32 14.66
CA VAL A 187 -14.39 8.40 13.56
C VAL A 187 -15.13 8.82 12.30
N ARG A 188 -16.45 8.99 12.37
CA ARG A 188 -17.28 9.45 11.26
C ARG A 188 -16.75 10.77 10.67
N ARG A 189 -16.50 11.78 11.53
CA ARG A 189 -15.96 13.08 11.08
C ARG A 189 -14.62 12.95 10.37
N THR A 190 -13.79 11.99 10.77
CA THR A 190 -12.50 11.70 10.14
C THR A 190 -12.68 11.02 8.77
N LEU A 191 -13.65 10.12 8.63
CA LEU A 191 -13.92 9.37 7.40
C LEU A 191 -14.67 10.20 6.34
N GLU A 192 -15.59 11.08 6.75
CA GLU A 192 -16.47 11.83 5.83
C GLU A 192 -15.73 12.56 4.69
N PRO A 193 -14.61 13.27 4.92
CA PRO A 193 -13.90 13.94 3.83
C PRO A 193 -13.30 12.96 2.82
N ALA A 194 -12.90 11.78 3.25
CA ALA A 194 -12.34 10.75 2.37
C ALA A 194 -13.45 10.05 1.58
N HIS A 195 -14.59 9.74 2.21
CA HIS A 195 -15.77 9.22 1.52
C HIS A 195 -16.28 10.20 0.46
N ARG A 196 -16.34 11.49 0.80
CA ARG A 196 -16.74 12.55 -0.15
C ARG A 196 -15.82 12.57 -1.38
N GLU A 197 -14.52 12.51 -1.19
CA GLU A 197 -13.57 12.45 -2.30
C GLU A 197 -13.81 11.23 -3.20
N LEU A 198 -14.05 10.05 -2.62
CA LEU A 198 -14.33 8.83 -3.38
C LEU A 198 -15.65 8.92 -4.15
N ILE A 199 -16.66 9.62 -3.61
CA ILE A 199 -17.94 9.90 -4.29
C ILE A 199 -17.72 10.89 -5.43
N GLU A 200 -17.02 12.00 -5.21
CA GLU A 200 -16.67 12.99 -6.23
C GLU A 200 -15.89 12.37 -7.39
N ARG A 201 -15.03 11.41 -7.09
CA ARG A 201 -14.27 10.63 -8.07
C ARG A 201 -15.04 9.46 -8.69
N ARG A 202 -16.35 9.33 -8.38
CA ARG A 202 -17.25 8.29 -8.92
C ARG A 202 -16.83 6.84 -8.61
N TYR A 203 -16.01 6.64 -7.61
CA TYR A 203 -15.68 5.30 -7.11
C TYR A 203 -16.78 4.73 -6.21
N LEU A 204 -17.35 5.57 -5.34
CA LEU A 204 -18.54 5.27 -4.55
C LEU A 204 -19.74 6.03 -5.11
N ARG A 205 -20.90 5.41 -5.07
CA ARG A 205 -22.18 6.07 -5.40
C ARG A 205 -22.70 6.89 -4.21
N SER A 206 -22.69 6.29 -3.03
CA SER A 206 -23.14 6.90 -1.77
C SER A 206 -22.50 6.21 -0.59
N VAL A 207 -22.49 6.88 0.54
CA VAL A 207 -22.13 6.32 1.85
C VAL A 207 -23.22 6.73 2.84
N GLU A 208 -23.77 5.77 3.55
CA GLU A 208 -24.79 5.96 4.57
C GLU A 208 -24.25 5.48 5.92
N TYR A 209 -24.57 6.20 6.97
CA TYR A 209 -24.26 5.81 8.34
C TYR A 209 -25.54 5.44 9.05
N VAL A 210 -25.69 4.16 9.34
CA VAL A 210 -26.90 3.60 9.97
C VAL A 210 -26.61 3.23 11.43
N GLY A 211 -27.60 3.39 12.30
CA GLY A 211 -27.45 3.07 13.71
C GLY A 211 -26.91 4.23 14.56
N ARG A 212 -26.63 3.94 15.85
CA ARG A 212 -26.14 4.91 16.83
C ARG A 212 -25.05 4.31 17.70
N GLY A 213 -24.13 5.16 18.16
CA GLY A 213 -23.05 4.77 19.06
C GLY A 213 -22.11 3.73 18.46
N LYS A 214 -21.74 2.71 19.24
CA LYS A 214 -20.79 1.67 18.80
C LYS A 214 -21.36 0.70 17.75
N ASN A 215 -22.66 0.62 17.63
CA ASN A 215 -23.37 -0.24 16.66
C ASN A 215 -23.64 0.49 15.34
N GLN A 216 -22.96 1.58 15.07
CA GLN A 216 -23.07 2.31 13.82
C GLN A 216 -22.30 1.56 12.71
N THR A 217 -22.95 1.37 11.58
CA THR A 217 -22.40 0.80 10.35
C THR A 217 -22.39 1.84 9.24
#